data_d3361097c46770042bc5ef8535c688ec
#
_entry.id   d3361097c46770042bc5ef8535c688ec
#
_cell.length_a   1.000
_cell.length_b   1.000
_cell.length_c   1.000
_cell.angle_alpha   90.00
_cell.angle_beta   90.00
_cell.angle_gamma   90.00
#
_symmetry.space_group_name_H-M   'P 1'
#
loop_
_entity.id
_entity.type
_entity.pdbx_description
1 polymer ?
#
loop_
_entity_poly.entity_id
_entity_poly.type
_entity_poly.pdbx_seq_one_letter_code
_entity_poly.pdbx_strand_id
1 'polypeptide(L)'
;HRNTFHNAGNSAKNVTLGLPRFEELINASKKVKTPVLTIFSEDTTTEPQKAWKLKTDIKRARIQDLMCSSTHEPKSFPGLDTYLDMPDNDRWAKTDDTKRTLKCTFTRQSLIQHATDIYEIVNALRDMSLSKNCAFAYDDEPVGDTHLYMRMRNSRNFFEFAKKILDTTVKGSAKIPEVNIRVENNSFVIDTEGVDIGHIHGLQGMDHNKIQCNDIFKIRAMYGIEAARNALLKEMHAVLS
;
A
#
# COMPACT_ATOMS: atom_id res chain seq x y z
N HIS A 1 10.10 -12.48 -26.99
CA HIS A 1 9.53 -11.52 -26.04
C HIS A 1 10.62 -11.05 -25.09
N ARG A 2 11.21 -9.89 -25.39
CA ARG A 2 12.21 -9.31 -24.49
C ARG A 2 11.52 -8.27 -23.59
N ASN A 3 11.35 -8.59 -22.31
CA ASN A 3 11.29 -7.58 -21.28
C ASN A 3 12.71 -7.01 -21.16
N THR A 4 12.92 -5.78 -21.58
CA THR A 4 14.22 -5.14 -21.43
C THR A 4 14.35 -4.67 -20.00
N PHE A 5 15.11 -5.41 -19.19
CA PHE A 5 15.55 -4.93 -17.89
C PHE A 5 16.65 -3.90 -18.12
N HIS A 6 16.35 -2.63 -17.99
CA HIS A 6 17.38 -1.61 -17.88
C HIS A 6 17.96 -1.61 -16.49
N ASN A 7 18.99 -2.42 -16.30
CA ASN A 7 19.88 -2.33 -15.15
C ASN A 7 20.85 -1.16 -15.35
N ALA A 8 20.42 0.02 -14.98
CA ALA A 8 21.34 1.10 -14.67
C ALA A 8 21.11 1.48 -13.22
N GLY A 9 21.92 0.94 -12.33
CA GLY A 9 22.04 1.25 -10.92
C GLY A 9 20.82 1.87 -10.25
N ASN A 10 20.08 1.08 -9.49
CA ASN A 10 19.07 1.44 -8.48
C ASN A 10 17.59 1.55 -8.85
N SER A 11 17.12 1.26 -10.05
CA SER A 11 15.66 1.10 -10.18
C SER A 11 15.31 0.39 -11.50
N ALA A 12 14.98 -0.87 -11.40
CA ALA A 12 14.44 -1.62 -12.55
C ALA A 12 12.98 -1.19 -12.77
N LYS A 13 12.75 -0.27 -13.71
CA LYS A 13 11.41 0.06 -14.17
C LYS A 13 10.95 -1.06 -15.10
N ASN A 14 10.04 -1.90 -14.62
CA ASN A 14 9.44 -2.95 -15.45
C ASN A 14 8.35 -2.32 -16.34
N VAL A 15 8.71 -1.93 -17.56
CA VAL A 15 7.80 -1.30 -18.51
C VAL A 15 7.78 -2.11 -19.80
N THR A 16 6.58 -2.36 -20.32
CA THR A 16 6.42 -2.95 -21.65
C THR A 16 6.84 -1.92 -22.70
N LEU A 17 7.84 -2.24 -23.52
CA LEU A 17 8.40 -1.38 -24.57
C LEU A 17 8.30 -2.05 -25.93
N GLY A 18 8.48 -1.26 -27.00
CA GLY A 18 8.53 -1.74 -28.37
C GLY A 18 7.19 -2.25 -28.89
N LEU A 19 7.24 -3.27 -29.77
CA LEU A 19 6.06 -3.79 -30.48
C LEU A 19 4.89 -4.18 -29.56
N PRO A 20 5.07 -4.86 -28.42
CA PRO A 20 3.96 -5.18 -27.53
C PRO A 20 3.27 -3.93 -26.95
N ARG A 21 4.01 -2.85 -26.70
CA ARG A 21 3.43 -1.59 -26.25
C ARG A 21 2.68 -0.89 -27.37
N PHE A 22 3.22 -0.92 -28.57
CA PHE A 22 2.57 -0.38 -29.76
C PHE A 22 1.23 -1.06 -30.05
N GLU A 23 1.18 -2.39 -29.95
CA GLU A 23 -0.07 -3.15 -30.05
C GLU A 23 -1.10 -2.75 -28.99
N GLU A 24 -0.68 -2.53 -27.73
CA GLU A 24 -1.57 -2.05 -26.67
C GLU A 24 -2.18 -0.69 -27.01
N LEU A 25 -1.38 0.23 -27.56
CA LEU A 25 -1.83 1.59 -27.91
C LEU A 25 -2.80 1.58 -29.08
N ILE A 26 -2.50 0.84 -30.17
CA ILE A 26 -3.36 0.75 -31.36
C ILE A 26 -4.68 0.06 -31.04
N ASN A 27 -4.64 -1.03 -30.28
CA ASN A 27 -5.82 -1.77 -29.87
C ASN A 27 -6.64 -1.07 -28.79
N ALA A 28 -6.21 0.11 -28.33
CA ALA A 28 -6.82 0.84 -27.24
C ALA A 28 -7.14 -0.07 -26.04
N SER A 29 -6.15 -0.86 -25.62
CA SER A 29 -6.30 -1.86 -24.57
C SER A 29 -6.66 -1.21 -23.25
N LYS A 30 -7.85 -1.53 -22.70
CA LYS A 30 -8.32 -1.01 -21.40
C LYS A 30 -7.43 -1.44 -20.23
N LYS A 31 -6.67 -2.53 -20.39
CA LYS A 31 -5.83 -3.13 -19.35
C LYS A 31 -4.39 -3.08 -19.83
N VAL A 32 -3.63 -2.11 -19.30
CA VAL A 32 -2.19 -1.99 -19.55
C VAL A 32 -1.46 -3.11 -18.80
N LYS A 33 -0.52 -3.81 -19.43
CA LYS A 33 0.21 -4.92 -18.81
C LYS A 33 1.10 -4.46 -17.65
N THR A 34 1.80 -3.35 -17.85
CA THR A 34 2.67 -2.75 -16.83
C THR A 34 2.28 -1.28 -16.62
N PRO A 35 1.24 -1.02 -15.81
CA PRO A 35 0.82 0.34 -15.53
C PRO A 35 1.84 1.02 -14.62
N VAL A 36 2.35 2.18 -15.04
CA VAL A 36 3.36 2.97 -14.33
C VAL A 36 2.90 4.41 -14.21
N LEU A 37 3.13 4.99 -13.05
CA LEU A 37 2.96 6.41 -12.79
C LEU A 37 4.31 6.99 -12.39
N THR A 38 4.73 8.06 -13.04
CA THR A 38 5.95 8.81 -12.72
C THR A 38 5.56 10.15 -12.12
N ILE A 39 6.06 10.44 -10.94
CA ILE A 39 5.73 11.60 -10.12
C ILE A 39 7.01 12.37 -9.86
N PHE A 40 6.95 13.68 -9.97
CA PHE A 40 8.07 14.57 -9.68
C PHE A 40 7.83 15.27 -8.35
N SER A 41 8.90 15.40 -7.54
CA SER A 41 8.86 16.20 -6.32
C SER A 41 8.70 17.67 -6.68
N GLU A 42 7.91 18.42 -5.89
CA GLU A 42 7.72 19.85 -6.04
C GLU A 42 8.99 20.63 -5.67
N ASP A 43 9.71 20.13 -4.68
CA ASP A 43 10.97 20.72 -4.23
C ASP A 43 12.18 20.23 -5.04
N THR A 44 13.00 21.18 -5.50
CA THR A 44 14.33 20.90 -6.07
C THR A 44 15.35 20.50 -5.01
N THR A 45 14.93 20.43 -3.73
CA THR A 45 15.79 20.02 -2.62
C THR A 45 15.89 18.49 -2.55
N THR A 46 17.10 18.00 -2.61
CA THR A 46 17.48 16.59 -2.45
C THR A 46 17.39 16.12 -1.00
N GLU A 47 16.29 16.38 -0.29
CA GLU A 47 16.12 15.86 1.06
C GLU A 47 15.62 14.40 1.01
N PRO A 48 16.47 13.41 1.32
CA PRO A 48 16.11 12.00 1.26
C PRO A 48 14.88 11.65 2.13
N GLN A 49 14.74 12.35 3.26
CA GLN A 49 13.65 12.11 4.21
C GLN A 49 12.27 12.40 3.62
N LYS A 50 12.14 13.47 2.83
CA LYS A 50 10.86 13.80 2.15
C LYS A 50 10.51 12.74 1.10
N ALA A 51 11.50 12.30 0.32
CA ALA A 51 11.29 11.25 -0.67
C ALA A 51 10.90 9.91 -0.02
N TRP A 52 11.51 9.55 1.11
CA TRP A 52 11.14 8.36 1.88
C TRP A 52 9.71 8.45 2.43
N LYS A 53 9.32 9.61 2.97
CA LYS A 53 7.97 9.83 3.45
C LYS A 53 6.95 9.64 2.32
N LEU A 54 7.18 10.27 1.17
CA LEU A 54 6.32 10.11 -0.02
C LEU A 54 6.24 8.64 -0.47
N LYS A 55 7.38 7.92 -0.47
CA LYS A 55 7.39 6.49 -0.78
C LYS A 55 6.47 5.70 0.16
N THR A 56 6.57 5.92 1.48
CA THR A 56 5.74 5.22 2.47
C THR A 56 4.27 5.61 2.37
N ASP A 57 3.96 6.84 1.99
CA ASP A 57 2.58 7.33 1.84
C ASP A 57 1.92 6.82 0.54
N ILE A 58 2.71 6.46 -0.48
CA ILE A 58 2.23 5.95 -1.78
C ILE A 58 2.17 4.43 -1.80
N LYS A 59 3.24 3.76 -1.32
CA LYS A 59 3.37 2.31 -1.37
C LYS A 59 2.31 1.63 -0.50
N ARG A 60 1.66 0.61 -1.05
CA ARG A 60 0.76 -0.24 -0.29
C ARG A 60 1.50 -0.95 0.84
N ALA A 61 1.02 -0.76 2.07
CA ALA A 61 1.44 -1.50 3.24
C ALA A 61 0.24 -2.28 3.79
N ARG A 62 0.29 -3.62 3.70
CA ARG A 62 -0.71 -4.52 4.28
C ARG A 62 -0.27 -4.97 5.66
N ILE A 63 -1.21 -5.40 6.47
CA ILE A 63 -0.90 -5.96 7.80
C ILE A 63 0.13 -7.09 7.67
N GLN A 64 0.00 -7.99 6.69
CA GLN A 64 0.97 -9.06 6.47
C GLN A 64 2.38 -8.58 6.09
N ASP A 65 2.51 -7.40 5.49
CA ASP A 65 3.81 -6.82 5.11
C ASP A 65 4.50 -6.13 6.30
N LEU A 66 3.70 -5.74 7.31
CA LEU A 66 4.15 -5.07 8.53
C LEU A 66 4.53 -6.07 9.64
N MET A 67 3.86 -7.21 9.69
CA MET A 67 4.04 -8.18 10.77
C MET A 67 5.29 -9.05 10.59
N CYS A 68 5.88 -9.44 11.71
CA CYS A 68 6.96 -10.42 11.76
C CYS A 68 6.42 -11.85 11.81
N SER A 69 5.36 -12.08 12.59
CA SER A 69 4.76 -13.40 12.74
C SER A 69 3.26 -13.30 13.03
N SER A 70 2.52 -14.32 12.63
CA SER A 70 1.14 -14.52 13.05
C SER A 70 0.97 -15.90 13.64
N THR A 71 0.36 -15.98 14.81
CA THR A 71 0.05 -17.23 15.49
C THR A 71 -1.45 -17.34 15.79
N HIS A 72 -1.94 -18.56 15.77
CA HIS A 72 -3.31 -18.88 16.16
C HIS A 72 -3.28 -19.37 17.59
N GLU A 73 -3.64 -18.50 18.53
CA GLU A 73 -3.66 -18.86 19.95
C GLU A 73 -4.91 -19.62 20.30
N PRO A 74 -4.79 -20.69 21.14
CA PRO A 74 -5.94 -21.33 21.74
C PRO A 74 -6.58 -20.39 22.77
N LYS A 75 -7.76 -20.72 23.19
CA LYS A 75 -8.78 -20.05 23.99
C LYS A 75 -8.35 -19.03 25.06
N SER A 76 -7.23 -19.21 25.73
CA SER A 76 -6.68 -18.26 26.70
C SER A 76 -5.17 -18.18 26.55
N PHE A 77 -4.62 -16.98 26.63
CA PHE A 77 -3.18 -16.78 26.70
C PHE A 77 -2.82 -16.02 27.99
N PRO A 78 -1.65 -16.29 28.57
CA PRO A 78 -1.19 -15.58 29.76
C PRO A 78 -1.03 -14.09 29.45
N GLY A 79 -1.54 -13.22 30.34
CA GLY A 79 -1.42 -11.76 30.20
C GLY A 79 -2.61 -11.06 29.56
N LEU A 80 -3.72 -11.77 29.27
CA LEU A 80 -4.94 -11.13 28.76
C LEU A 80 -5.45 -10.04 29.71
N ASP A 81 -5.31 -10.24 31.02
CA ASP A 81 -5.76 -9.29 32.05
C ASP A 81 -5.08 -7.93 31.93
N THR A 82 -3.85 -7.89 31.42
CA THR A 82 -3.08 -6.65 31.19
C THR A 82 -3.68 -5.80 30.06
N TYR A 83 -4.39 -6.42 29.12
CA TYR A 83 -5.02 -5.74 27.97
C TYR A 83 -6.48 -5.35 28.24
N LEU A 84 -7.01 -5.70 29.42
CA LEU A 84 -8.41 -5.46 29.79
C LEU A 84 -8.73 -3.98 30.09
N ASP A 85 -7.73 -3.13 30.28
CA ASP A 85 -7.91 -1.69 30.56
C ASP A 85 -8.02 -0.82 29.30
N MET A 86 -8.05 -1.44 28.11
CA MET A 86 -8.11 -0.70 26.84
C MET A 86 -9.53 -0.31 26.40
N PRO A 87 -9.70 0.77 25.60
CA PRO A 87 -11.02 1.33 25.25
C PRO A 87 -12.00 0.38 24.55
N ASP A 88 -11.53 -0.71 23.95
CA ASP A 88 -12.36 -1.71 23.26
C ASP A 88 -12.73 -2.93 24.13
N ASN A 89 -12.43 -2.87 25.38
CA ASN A 89 -12.59 -3.97 26.33
C ASN A 89 -14.02 -4.52 26.44
N ASP A 90 -15.02 -3.66 26.38
CA ASP A 90 -16.43 -4.07 26.39
C ASP A 90 -16.81 -5.04 25.26
N ARG A 91 -16.13 -4.93 24.11
CA ARG A 91 -16.34 -5.85 23.00
C ARG A 91 -15.60 -7.16 23.19
N TRP A 92 -14.41 -7.10 23.79
CA TRP A 92 -13.61 -8.28 24.10
C TRP A 92 -14.28 -9.16 25.17
N ALA A 93 -14.76 -8.57 26.24
CA ALA A 93 -15.47 -9.25 27.31
C ALA A 93 -16.77 -9.94 26.84
N LYS A 94 -17.43 -9.40 25.82
CA LYS A 94 -18.64 -9.98 25.22
C LYS A 94 -18.36 -11.13 24.24
N THR A 95 -17.09 -11.43 23.96
CA THR A 95 -16.72 -12.56 23.13
C THR A 95 -16.51 -13.79 23.98
N ASP A 96 -17.10 -14.91 23.54
CA ASP A 96 -16.99 -16.19 24.22
C ASP A 96 -15.53 -16.67 24.24
N ASP A 97 -15.01 -17.07 25.41
CA ASP A 97 -13.63 -17.57 25.60
C ASP A 97 -13.33 -18.88 24.85
N THR A 98 -14.35 -19.47 24.24
CA THR A 98 -14.18 -20.67 23.39
C THR A 98 -13.65 -20.38 22.00
N LYS A 99 -13.47 -19.10 21.62
CA LYS A 99 -13.16 -18.69 20.24
C LYS A 99 -11.66 -18.56 19.98
N ARG A 100 -11.27 -18.88 18.75
CA ARG A 100 -9.88 -18.74 18.31
C ARG A 100 -9.47 -17.28 18.26
N THR A 101 -8.27 -17.01 18.72
CA THR A 101 -7.65 -15.68 18.68
C THR A 101 -6.53 -15.68 17.65
N LEU A 102 -6.49 -14.68 16.80
CA LEU A 102 -5.37 -14.40 15.92
C LEU A 102 -4.45 -13.40 16.64
N LYS A 103 -3.20 -13.80 16.85
CA LYS A 103 -2.15 -12.92 17.37
C LYS A 103 -1.24 -12.50 16.21
N CYS A 104 -1.07 -11.22 16.00
CA CYS A 104 -0.10 -10.64 15.07
C CYS A 104 0.98 -9.93 15.88
N THR A 105 2.24 -10.21 15.56
CA THR A 105 3.40 -9.57 16.20
C THR A 105 4.07 -8.64 15.20
N PHE A 106 4.29 -7.41 15.61
CA PHE A 106 4.95 -6.37 14.82
C PHE A 106 6.24 -5.97 15.51
N THR A 107 7.35 -6.00 14.77
CA THR A 107 8.60 -5.45 15.28
C THR A 107 8.58 -3.94 15.15
N ARG A 108 9.14 -3.24 16.14
CA ARG A 108 9.27 -1.79 16.11
C ARG A 108 10.01 -1.29 14.87
N GLN A 109 11.01 -2.05 14.42
CA GLN A 109 11.76 -1.71 13.21
C GLN A 109 10.86 -1.72 11.97
N SER A 110 9.98 -2.71 11.82
CA SER A 110 9.03 -2.76 10.71
C SER A 110 8.04 -1.61 10.74
N LEU A 111 7.50 -1.25 11.90
CA LEU A 111 6.58 -0.12 12.06
C LEU A 111 7.26 1.21 11.67
N ILE A 112 8.50 1.44 12.12
CA ILE A 112 9.29 2.63 11.77
C ILE A 112 9.58 2.66 10.27
N GLN A 113 9.97 1.54 9.65
CA GLN A 113 10.26 1.46 8.21
C GLN A 113 9.07 1.85 7.34
N HIS A 114 7.85 1.54 7.79
CA HIS A 114 6.62 1.87 7.08
C HIS A 114 5.98 3.17 7.58
N ALA A 115 6.63 3.87 8.52
CA ALA A 115 6.10 5.08 9.17
C ALA A 115 4.65 4.89 9.63
N THR A 116 4.37 3.78 10.31
CA THR A 116 3.04 3.35 10.77
C THR A 116 3.11 3.01 12.25
N ASP A 117 2.02 3.18 12.96
CA ASP A 117 1.86 2.79 14.36
C ASP A 117 0.71 1.78 14.55
N ILE A 118 0.60 1.22 15.75
CA ILE A 118 -0.45 0.25 16.08
C ILE A 118 -1.85 0.88 15.99
N TYR A 119 -1.98 2.17 16.28
CA TYR A 119 -3.25 2.88 16.23
C TYR A 119 -3.76 3.02 14.79
N GLU A 120 -2.86 3.29 13.83
CA GLU A 120 -3.20 3.33 12.40
C GLU A 120 -3.68 1.96 11.92
N ILE A 121 -3.02 0.88 12.35
CA ILE A 121 -3.42 -0.50 12.02
C ILE A 121 -4.81 -0.81 12.58
N VAL A 122 -5.06 -0.49 13.85
CA VAL A 122 -6.35 -0.73 14.50
C VAL A 122 -7.45 0.12 13.87
N ASN A 123 -7.18 1.37 13.52
CA ASN A 123 -8.15 2.24 12.85
C ASN A 123 -8.50 1.72 11.45
N ALA A 124 -7.51 1.30 10.66
CA ALA A 124 -7.75 0.68 9.35
C ALA A 124 -8.62 -0.58 9.46
N LEU A 125 -8.43 -1.38 10.52
CA LEU A 125 -9.27 -2.54 10.80
C LEU A 125 -10.68 -2.16 11.24
N ARG A 126 -10.86 -1.09 12.02
CA ARG A 126 -12.17 -0.59 12.46
C ARG A 126 -13.03 -0.10 11.30
N ASP A 127 -12.41 0.50 10.29
CA ASP A 127 -13.11 1.00 9.09
C ASP A 127 -13.64 -0.13 8.20
N MET A 128 -13.15 -1.35 8.40
CA MET A 128 -13.68 -2.51 7.67
C MET A 128 -15.06 -2.90 8.17
N SER A 129 -15.92 -3.31 7.25
CA SER A 129 -17.25 -3.86 7.58
C SER A 129 -17.21 -5.09 8.50
N LEU A 130 -16.08 -5.80 8.51
CA LEU A 130 -15.82 -6.96 9.35
C LEU A 130 -15.59 -6.61 10.82
N SER A 131 -15.21 -5.37 11.13
CA SER A 131 -14.92 -4.91 12.50
C SER A 131 -16.09 -5.05 13.47
N LYS A 132 -17.33 -4.98 12.95
CA LYS A 132 -18.57 -5.14 13.75
C LYS A 132 -18.67 -6.50 14.44
N ASN A 133 -18.01 -7.52 13.90
CA ASN A 133 -18.02 -8.89 14.38
C ASN A 133 -16.70 -9.31 15.05
N CYS A 134 -15.82 -8.37 15.33
CA CYS A 134 -14.50 -8.64 15.89
C CYS A 134 -14.27 -7.80 17.14
N ALA A 135 -13.45 -8.34 18.04
CA ALA A 135 -12.86 -7.62 19.13
C ALA A 135 -11.36 -7.54 18.93
N PHE A 136 -10.77 -6.41 19.27
CA PHE A 136 -9.34 -6.13 19.16
C PHE A 136 -8.80 -5.83 20.56
N ALA A 137 -7.61 -6.37 20.85
CA ALA A 137 -6.79 -5.97 21.98
C ALA A 137 -5.36 -5.81 21.47
N TYR A 138 -4.67 -4.77 21.89
CA TYR A 138 -3.31 -4.48 21.45
C TYR A 138 -2.49 -3.90 22.60
N ASP A 139 -1.19 -4.07 22.52
CA ASP A 139 -0.25 -3.38 23.41
C ASP A 139 0.39 -2.20 22.68
N ASP A 140 0.78 -1.21 23.46
CA ASP A 140 1.54 -0.04 22.98
C ASP A 140 2.76 0.15 23.89
N GLU A 141 3.49 -0.94 24.13
CA GLU A 141 4.70 -0.87 24.92
C GLU A 141 5.80 -0.11 24.17
N PRO A 142 6.44 0.89 24.83
CA PRO A 142 7.48 1.69 24.19
C PRO A 142 8.76 0.90 23.90
N VAL A 143 8.93 -0.25 24.51
CA VAL A 143 10.12 -1.11 24.37
C VAL A 143 9.67 -2.54 24.09
N GLY A 144 10.06 -3.06 22.92
CA GLY A 144 9.77 -4.44 22.53
C GLY A 144 8.95 -4.55 21.25
N ASP A 145 8.44 -5.75 21.01
CA ASP A 145 7.53 -6.03 19.90
C ASP A 145 6.10 -5.69 20.33
N THR A 146 5.34 -5.14 19.39
CA THR A 146 3.93 -4.78 19.59
C THR A 146 3.05 -5.95 19.16
N HIS A 147 2.06 -6.27 19.96
CA HIS A 147 1.14 -7.35 19.69
C HIS A 147 -0.28 -6.87 19.46
N LEU A 148 -0.93 -7.44 18.47
CA LEU A 148 -2.35 -7.22 18.17
C LEU A 148 -3.07 -8.56 18.25
N TYR A 149 -4.08 -8.62 19.10
CA TYR A 149 -4.94 -9.77 19.28
C TYR A 149 -6.31 -9.50 18.69
N MET A 150 -6.82 -10.45 17.92
CA MET A 150 -8.10 -10.32 17.24
C MET A 150 -8.94 -11.56 17.49
N ARG A 151 -10.19 -11.37 17.92
CA ARG A 151 -11.15 -12.43 18.20
C ARG A 151 -12.43 -12.21 17.41
N MET A 152 -12.90 -13.25 16.74
CA MET A 152 -14.18 -13.23 16.03
C MET A 152 -15.33 -13.67 16.92
N ARG A 153 -16.50 -13.03 16.79
CA ARG A 153 -17.74 -13.49 17.42
C ARG A 153 -18.24 -14.82 16.84
N ASN A 154 -18.03 -15.08 15.55
CA ASN A 154 -18.48 -16.30 14.88
C ASN A 154 -17.30 -17.02 14.24
N SER A 155 -16.99 -18.22 14.71
CA SER A 155 -15.78 -18.97 14.33
C SER A 155 -15.90 -19.81 13.07
N ARG A 156 -17.06 -19.82 12.37
CA ARG A 156 -17.26 -20.73 11.23
C ARG A 156 -16.26 -20.53 10.09
N ASN A 157 -15.79 -19.30 9.85
CA ASN A 157 -14.89 -18.96 8.75
C ASN A 157 -13.62 -18.25 9.25
N PHE A 158 -13.04 -18.71 10.35
CA PHE A 158 -11.88 -18.07 10.98
C PHE A 158 -10.69 -17.86 10.04
N PHE A 159 -10.33 -18.85 9.22
CA PHE A 159 -9.19 -18.75 8.31
C PHE A 159 -9.43 -17.74 7.17
N GLU A 160 -10.62 -17.69 6.62
CA GLU A 160 -10.99 -16.70 5.62
C GLU A 160 -10.97 -15.28 6.21
N PHE A 161 -11.43 -15.14 7.43
CA PHE A 161 -11.37 -13.91 8.18
C PHE A 161 -9.91 -13.47 8.44
N ALA A 162 -9.07 -14.37 8.96
CA ALA A 162 -7.66 -14.09 9.18
C ALA A 162 -6.97 -13.64 7.88
N LYS A 163 -7.23 -14.32 6.76
CA LYS A 163 -6.70 -13.92 5.46
C LYS A 163 -7.14 -12.52 5.04
N LYS A 164 -8.42 -12.18 5.20
CA LYS A 164 -8.93 -10.84 4.88
C LYS A 164 -8.28 -9.75 5.74
N ILE A 165 -8.09 -10.03 7.03
CA ILE A 165 -7.38 -9.10 7.93
C ILE A 165 -5.94 -8.90 7.48
N LEU A 166 -5.21 -9.97 7.23
CA LEU A 166 -3.82 -9.91 6.84
C LEU A 166 -3.61 -9.18 5.50
N ASP A 167 -4.59 -9.25 4.60
CA ASP A 167 -4.57 -8.56 3.29
C ASP A 167 -5.09 -7.11 3.35
N THR A 168 -5.53 -6.65 4.53
CA THR A 168 -5.99 -5.27 4.72
C THR A 168 -4.86 -4.29 4.52
N THR A 169 -5.10 -3.27 3.69
CA THR A 169 -4.16 -2.17 3.48
C THR A 169 -4.30 -1.16 4.62
N VAL A 170 -3.21 -0.92 5.33
CA VAL A 170 -3.13 0.04 6.43
C VAL A 170 -2.75 1.42 5.89
N LYS A 171 -1.76 1.46 4.99
CA LYS A 171 -1.22 2.71 4.45
C LYS A 171 -0.98 2.59 2.95
N GLY A 172 -0.99 3.74 2.27
CA GLY A 172 -0.79 3.80 0.83
C GLY A 172 -2.00 3.35 0.01
N SER A 173 -1.81 3.24 -1.30
CA SER A 173 -2.87 2.79 -2.20
C SER A 173 -2.81 1.28 -2.45
N ALA A 174 -3.93 0.60 -2.31
CA ALA A 174 -4.07 -0.82 -2.65
C ALA A 174 -3.70 -1.15 -4.10
N LYS A 175 -3.74 -0.15 -5.01
CA LYS A 175 -3.42 -0.30 -6.43
C LYS A 175 -1.94 -0.13 -6.75
N ILE A 176 -1.11 0.29 -5.77
CA ILE A 176 0.33 0.56 -5.94
C ILE A 176 1.14 -0.37 -5.04
N PRO A 177 1.50 -1.57 -5.50
CA PRO A 177 2.25 -2.53 -4.70
C PRO A 177 3.70 -2.12 -4.48
N GLU A 178 4.34 -1.43 -5.45
CA GLU A 178 5.76 -1.10 -5.38
C GLU A 178 6.04 0.33 -5.83
N VAL A 179 7.02 0.95 -5.18
CA VAL A 179 7.43 2.35 -5.41
C VAL A 179 8.96 2.43 -5.42
N ASN A 180 9.50 2.96 -6.51
CA ASN A 180 10.93 3.17 -6.72
C ASN A 180 11.24 4.66 -6.76
N ILE A 181 12.31 5.07 -6.07
CA ILE A 181 12.80 6.45 -6.08
C ILE A 181 14.08 6.50 -6.88
N ARG A 182 14.17 7.45 -7.80
CA ARG A 182 15.39 7.79 -8.53
C ARG A 182 15.67 9.29 -8.45
N VAL A 183 16.91 9.67 -8.66
CA VAL A 183 17.32 11.08 -8.73
C VAL A 183 17.54 11.45 -10.19
N GLU A 184 16.89 12.51 -10.63
CA GLU A 184 17.03 13.05 -11.97
C GLU A 184 17.08 14.58 -11.90
N ASN A 185 18.08 15.19 -12.55
CA ASN A 185 18.27 16.65 -12.54
C ASN A 185 18.20 17.29 -11.15
N ASN A 186 18.82 16.65 -10.16
CA ASN A 186 18.86 17.11 -8.76
C ASN A 186 17.48 17.16 -8.08
N SER A 187 16.50 16.40 -8.60
CA SER A 187 15.16 16.24 -8.03
C SER A 187 14.84 14.76 -7.86
N PHE A 188 13.98 14.45 -6.88
CA PHE A 188 13.49 13.10 -6.72
C PHE A 188 12.36 12.83 -7.71
N VAL A 189 12.48 11.69 -8.40
CA VAL A 189 11.44 11.15 -9.27
C VAL A 189 10.99 9.82 -8.68
N ILE A 190 9.69 9.68 -8.52
CA ILE A 190 9.06 8.51 -7.95
C ILE A 190 8.34 7.76 -9.06
N ASP A 191 8.79 6.55 -9.35
CA ASP A 191 8.14 5.64 -10.28
C ASP A 191 7.34 4.58 -9.50
N THR A 192 6.06 4.40 -9.83
CA THR A 192 5.20 3.43 -9.16
C THR A 192 4.90 2.25 -10.08
N GLU A 193 4.80 1.04 -9.53
CA GLU A 193 4.13 -0.07 -10.18
C GLU A 193 2.65 -0.01 -9.82
N GLY A 194 1.81 0.15 -10.84
CA GLY A 194 0.39 0.43 -10.65
C GLY A 194 0.06 1.93 -10.69
N VAL A 195 -1.21 2.23 -10.87
CA VAL A 195 -1.69 3.61 -11.07
C VAL A 195 -2.90 3.89 -10.21
N ASP A 196 -2.78 4.90 -9.35
CA ASP A 196 -3.88 5.49 -8.59
C ASP A 196 -3.72 7.01 -8.50
N ILE A 197 -4.12 7.70 -9.58
CA ILE A 197 -3.95 9.15 -9.71
C ILE A 197 -4.73 9.89 -8.60
N GLY A 198 -5.93 9.38 -8.24
CA GLY A 198 -6.75 10.01 -7.19
C GLY A 198 -6.08 10.02 -5.82
N HIS A 199 -5.44 8.91 -5.43
CA HIS A 199 -4.68 8.85 -4.18
C HIS A 199 -3.50 9.83 -4.20
N ILE A 200 -2.77 9.89 -5.31
CA ILE A 200 -1.62 10.76 -5.48
C ILE A 200 -2.00 12.24 -5.36
N HIS A 201 -3.13 12.66 -5.93
CA HIS A 201 -3.61 14.05 -5.80
C HIS A 201 -3.93 14.47 -4.35
N GLY A 202 -4.20 13.53 -3.47
CA GLY A 202 -4.41 13.80 -2.04
C GLY A 202 -3.13 14.02 -1.23
N LEU A 203 -1.96 13.76 -1.82
CA LEU A 203 -0.69 13.85 -1.11
C LEU A 203 -0.02 15.21 -1.35
N GLN A 204 0.69 15.69 -0.33
CA GLN A 204 1.43 16.96 -0.39
C GLN A 204 2.89 16.74 -0.81
N GLY A 205 3.53 17.77 -1.37
CA GLY A 205 4.95 17.76 -1.74
C GLY A 205 5.28 17.18 -3.10
N MET A 206 4.27 17.05 -3.97
CA MET A 206 4.40 16.57 -5.34
C MET A 206 3.94 17.63 -6.34
N ASP A 207 4.65 17.71 -7.48
CA ASP A 207 4.24 18.56 -8.60
C ASP A 207 3.10 17.88 -9.37
N HIS A 208 1.87 18.26 -9.04
CA HIS A 208 0.67 17.73 -9.67
C HIS A 208 0.58 18.00 -11.17
N ASN A 209 1.28 19.01 -11.67
CA ASN A 209 1.29 19.36 -13.09
C ASN A 209 2.22 18.49 -13.93
N LYS A 210 3.18 17.80 -13.28
CA LYS A 210 4.19 16.97 -13.97
C LYS A 210 3.95 15.48 -13.82
N ILE A 211 2.78 15.04 -13.35
CA ILE A 211 2.43 13.63 -13.25
C ILE A 211 2.38 13.01 -14.66
N GLN A 212 3.12 11.93 -14.87
CA GLN A 212 3.13 11.17 -16.11
C GLN A 212 2.61 9.76 -15.86
N CYS A 213 1.70 9.32 -16.70
CA CYS A 213 1.09 8.00 -16.61
C CYS A 213 1.07 7.35 -17.98
N ASN A 214 1.36 6.05 -18.03
CA ASN A 214 1.26 5.28 -19.26
C ASN A 214 -0.13 4.68 -19.51
N ASP A 215 -1.07 4.81 -18.55
CA ASP A 215 -2.46 4.36 -18.69
C ASP A 215 -3.35 5.49 -19.23
N ILE A 216 -3.56 5.49 -20.54
CA ILE A 216 -4.31 6.52 -21.27
C ILE A 216 -5.76 6.62 -20.79
N PHE A 217 -6.39 5.49 -20.42
CA PHE A 217 -7.79 5.49 -19.95
C PHE A 217 -7.93 6.15 -18.59
N LYS A 218 -6.95 5.96 -17.69
CA LYS A 218 -6.96 6.65 -16.38
C LYS A 218 -6.70 8.14 -16.52
N ILE A 219 -5.80 8.54 -17.44
CA ILE A 219 -5.61 9.96 -17.78
C ILE A 219 -6.89 10.57 -18.31
N ARG A 220 -7.57 9.91 -19.25
CA ARG A 220 -8.85 10.36 -19.78
C ARG A 220 -9.91 10.54 -18.69
N ALA A 221 -10.00 9.57 -17.79
CA ALA A 221 -10.99 9.60 -16.71
C ALA A 221 -10.75 10.76 -15.72
N MET A 222 -9.49 11.13 -15.48
CA MET A 222 -9.13 12.15 -14.50
C MET A 222 -9.00 13.54 -15.09
N TYR A 223 -8.36 13.67 -16.26
CA TYR A 223 -7.99 14.97 -16.86
C TYR A 223 -8.70 15.28 -18.18
N GLY A 224 -9.52 14.33 -18.67
CA GLY A 224 -10.28 14.53 -19.89
C GLY A 224 -9.56 14.09 -21.18
N ILE A 225 -10.25 14.31 -22.33
CA ILE A 225 -9.85 13.74 -23.61
C ILE A 225 -8.60 14.41 -24.19
N GLU A 226 -8.39 15.69 -23.97
CA GLU A 226 -7.22 16.41 -24.51
C GLU A 226 -5.92 15.95 -23.83
N ALA A 227 -5.95 15.74 -22.51
CA ALA A 227 -4.84 15.18 -21.79
C ALA A 227 -4.52 13.75 -22.26
N ALA A 228 -5.55 12.93 -22.49
CA ALA A 228 -5.40 11.57 -23.01
C ALA A 228 -4.80 11.57 -24.43
N ARG A 229 -5.21 12.49 -25.30
CA ARG A 229 -4.63 12.65 -26.64
C ARG A 229 -3.14 12.98 -26.58
N ASN A 230 -2.76 13.94 -25.73
CA ASN A 230 -1.37 14.34 -25.58
C ASN A 230 -0.52 13.18 -25.00
N ALA A 231 -1.04 12.45 -24.04
CA ALA A 231 -0.37 11.27 -23.48
C ALA A 231 -0.21 10.16 -24.53
N LEU A 232 -1.24 9.89 -25.33
CA LEU A 232 -1.18 8.92 -26.41
C LEU A 232 -0.10 9.28 -27.43
N LEU A 233 -0.04 10.53 -27.90
CA LEU A 233 0.98 11.00 -28.83
C LEU A 233 2.38 10.85 -28.24
N LYS A 234 2.58 11.18 -26.96
CA LYS A 234 3.87 11.02 -26.27
C LYS A 234 4.29 9.56 -26.21
N GLU A 235 3.39 8.65 -25.85
CA GLU A 235 3.67 7.22 -25.80
C GLU A 235 3.97 6.63 -27.18
N MET A 236 3.23 7.05 -28.23
CA MET A 236 3.49 6.62 -29.60
C MET A 236 4.87 7.08 -30.09
N HIS A 237 5.26 8.33 -29.84
CA HIS A 237 6.58 8.82 -30.17
C HIS A 237 7.69 8.04 -29.44
N ALA A 238 7.50 7.72 -28.16
CA ALA A 238 8.46 6.95 -27.38
C ALA A 238 8.64 5.50 -27.86
N VAL A 239 7.64 4.94 -28.53
CA VAL A 239 7.72 3.58 -29.09
C VAL A 239 8.36 3.56 -30.49
N LEU A 240 8.23 4.66 -31.25
CA LEU A 240 8.72 4.78 -32.64
C LEU A 240 10.16 5.33 -32.74
N SER A 241 10.68 5.95 -31.67
CA SER A 241 12.05 6.44 -31.54
C SER A 241 12.99 5.36 -31.04
#